data_dbd849931a1865d0f0deb328dd88cf97
#
_entry.id   dbd849931a1865d0f0deb328dd88cf97
#
_cell.length_a   1.000
_cell.length_b   1.000
_cell.length_c   1.000
_cell.angle_alpha   90.00
_cell.angle_beta   90.00
_cell.angle_gamma   90.00
#
_symmetry.space_group_name_H-M   'P 1'
#
loop_
_entity.id
_entity.type
_entity.pdbx_description
1 polymer ?
#
loop_
_entity_poly.entity_id
_entity_poly.type
_entity_poly.pdbx_seq_one_letter_code
_entity_poly.pdbx_strand_id
1 'polypeptide(L)'
;MEYRIERDSMGEMQVPADRYWAAQTQRSYQNFKIGIEKMPTEIVHAFGILKKGAAIANFNLGKLDEERKNVICQAADDVISGKLMDHFPLAVWQTGSGTQSNMNSNEVIANRGNEIAGKKLLHPNDHINMSQSSNDTFPTALHIAAAMSIEDNLFPAMDKLTETLKRLESENEDVVKSGRTHLQDAVPIRFSQEISGWRNMLEKTKKMLEASLPGLKELALGGTAVGTGLNAPKNFGPEVAKVISELTGKEFVTAENKFHALTAKDDITFAHGALKALAADLMKIANDVRWLASGPRCGLGEISIPENEPGSSIMPGKVNPTQCEAMTMVAVR
;
A
#
# COMPACT_ATOMS: atom_id res chain seq x y z
N MET A 1 -1.47 -28.25 -19.18
CA MET A 1 -1.61 -27.74 -17.82
C MET A 1 -2.45 -28.74 -17.06
N GLU A 2 -1.96 -29.26 -15.94
CA GLU A 2 -2.72 -30.19 -15.11
C GLU A 2 -3.71 -29.42 -14.22
N TYR A 3 -4.87 -30.05 -13.95
CA TYR A 3 -5.92 -29.47 -13.10
C TYR A 3 -6.24 -30.42 -11.96
N ARG A 4 -6.59 -29.85 -10.80
CA ARG A 4 -7.18 -30.57 -9.68
C ARG A 4 -8.63 -30.10 -9.46
N ILE A 5 -9.45 -30.95 -8.84
CA ILE A 5 -10.82 -30.62 -8.50
C ILE A 5 -10.85 -30.06 -7.08
N GLU A 6 -11.36 -28.83 -6.95
CA GLU A 6 -11.67 -28.17 -5.69
C GLU A 6 -13.18 -28.01 -5.55
N ARG A 7 -13.68 -27.83 -4.34
CA ARG A 7 -15.12 -27.68 -4.07
C ARG A 7 -15.40 -26.51 -3.16
N ASP A 8 -16.50 -25.82 -3.44
CA ASP A 8 -17.12 -24.85 -2.55
C ASP A 8 -18.64 -25.15 -2.40
N SER A 9 -19.39 -24.26 -1.77
CA SER A 9 -20.83 -24.41 -1.58
C SER A 9 -21.64 -24.47 -2.90
N MET A 10 -21.05 -24.04 -4.02
CA MET A 10 -21.68 -24.06 -5.36
C MET A 10 -21.30 -25.29 -6.18
N GLY A 11 -20.44 -26.19 -5.66
CA GLY A 11 -20.02 -27.42 -6.32
C GLY A 11 -18.55 -27.45 -6.74
N GLU A 12 -18.25 -28.33 -7.69
CA GLU A 12 -16.87 -28.57 -8.15
C GLU A 12 -16.35 -27.47 -9.07
N MET A 13 -15.03 -27.25 -9.02
CA MET A 13 -14.31 -26.32 -9.86
C MET A 13 -12.93 -26.91 -10.23
N GLN A 14 -12.56 -26.82 -11.49
CA GLN A 14 -11.22 -27.15 -11.97
C GLN A 14 -10.26 -25.98 -11.66
N VAL A 15 -9.21 -26.24 -10.91
CA VAL A 15 -8.17 -25.29 -10.53
C VAL A 15 -6.82 -25.80 -11.05
N PRO A 16 -5.94 -24.94 -11.60
CA PRO A 16 -4.60 -25.38 -12.01
C PRO A 16 -3.86 -26.07 -10.84
N ALA A 17 -3.29 -27.25 -11.10
CA ALA A 17 -2.70 -28.09 -10.06
C ALA A 17 -1.48 -27.45 -9.36
N ASP A 18 -0.79 -26.56 -10.08
CA ASP A 18 0.39 -25.82 -9.59
C ASP A 18 0.06 -24.56 -8.78
N ARG A 19 -1.23 -24.29 -8.49
CA ARG A 19 -1.68 -23.08 -7.80
C ARG A 19 -2.26 -23.42 -6.43
N TYR A 20 -2.00 -22.55 -5.42
CA TYR A 20 -2.53 -22.72 -4.07
C TYR A 20 -3.95 -22.19 -3.89
N TRP A 21 -4.46 -21.32 -4.78
CA TRP A 21 -5.86 -20.90 -4.67
C TRP A 21 -6.83 -22.07 -4.94
N ALA A 22 -8.08 -21.94 -4.50
CA ALA A 22 -9.09 -23.00 -4.63
C ALA A 22 -10.33 -22.50 -5.39
N ALA A 23 -11.49 -23.13 -5.11
CA ALA A 23 -12.70 -22.97 -5.91
C ALA A 23 -13.24 -21.54 -5.94
N GLN A 24 -13.30 -20.84 -4.80
CA GLN A 24 -13.87 -19.49 -4.76
C GLN A 24 -13.02 -18.48 -5.55
N THR A 25 -11.70 -18.53 -5.39
CA THR A 25 -10.79 -17.71 -6.17
C THR A 25 -10.89 -18.03 -7.65
N GLN A 26 -10.96 -19.31 -8.03
CA GLN A 26 -11.07 -19.71 -9.43
C GLN A 26 -12.37 -19.18 -10.06
N ARG A 27 -13.50 -19.20 -9.34
CA ARG A 27 -14.75 -18.61 -9.83
C ARG A 27 -14.60 -17.11 -10.06
N SER A 28 -14.03 -16.40 -9.10
CA SER A 28 -13.78 -14.96 -9.23
C SER A 28 -12.87 -14.64 -10.42
N TYR A 29 -11.79 -15.40 -10.59
CA TYR A 29 -10.88 -15.26 -11.73
C TYR A 29 -11.57 -15.45 -13.08
N GLN A 30 -12.56 -16.37 -13.16
CA GLN A 30 -13.33 -16.59 -14.38
C GLN A 30 -14.42 -15.54 -14.61
N ASN A 31 -15.02 -15.00 -13.51
CA ASN A 31 -16.14 -14.07 -13.61
C ASN A 31 -15.71 -12.63 -13.91
N PHE A 32 -14.53 -12.21 -13.45
CA PHE A 32 -14.07 -10.82 -13.53
C PHE A 32 -12.84 -10.67 -14.46
N LYS A 33 -13.08 -10.77 -15.75
CA LYS A 33 -12.07 -10.54 -16.81
C LYS A 33 -12.07 -9.07 -17.25
N ILE A 34 -11.80 -8.17 -16.33
CA ILE A 34 -11.91 -6.72 -16.51
C ILE A 34 -10.56 -6.08 -16.20
N GLY A 35 -10.01 -5.36 -17.16
CA GLY A 35 -8.73 -4.67 -17.00
C GLY A 35 -7.54 -5.63 -16.86
N ILE A 36 -6.40 -5.08 -16.52
CA ILE A 36 -5.15 -5.80 -16.28
C ILE A 36 -4.64 -5.63 -14.85
N GLU A 37 -5.23 -4.69 -14.11
CA GLU A 37 -4.82 -4.34 -12.76
C GLU A 37 -5.21 -5.46 -11.80
N LYS A 38 -4.22 -5.94 -11.07
CA LYS A 38 -4.40 -6.90 -9.97
C LYS A 38 -4.46 -6.19 -8.63
N MET A 39 -4.87 -6.91 -7.60
CA MET A 39 -4.81 -6.42 -6.24
C MET A 39 -3.36 -5.99 -5.91
N PRO A 40 -3.15 -4.78 -5.37
CA PRO A 40 -1.83 -4.29 -5.01
C PRO A 40 -1.07 -5.26 -4.10
N THR A 41 0.23 -5.39 -4.33
CA THR A 41 1.13 -6.26 -3.55
C THR A 41 1.07 -5.96 -2.07
N GLU A 42 0.99 -4.68 -1.71
CA GLU A 42 0.91 -4.19 -0.33
C GLU A 42 -0.33 -4.72 0.40
N ILE A 43 -1.46 -4.83 -0.30
CA ILE A 43 -2.70 -5.41 0.26
C ILE A 43 -2.54 -6.92 0.45
N VAL A 44 -1.90 -7.61 -0.48
CA VAL A 44 -1.62 -9.06 -0.35
C VAL A 44 -0.71 -9.32 0.84
N HIS A 45 0.35 -8.54 1.00
CA HIS A 45 1.26 -8.62 2.17
C HIS A 45 0.51 -8.32 3.47
N ALA A 46 -0.34 -7.29 3.48
CA ALA A 46 -1.17 -6.95 4.64
C ALA A 46 -2.13 -8.06 5.01
N PHE A 47 -2.71 -8.77 4.04
CA PHE A 47 -3.48 -9.99 4.33
C PHE A 47 -2.62 -11.08 4.98
N GLY A 48 -1.40 -11.29 4.53
CA GLY A 48 -0.45 -12.20 5.18
C GLY A 48 -0.23 -11.86 6.65
N ILE A 49 0.04 -10.59 6.96
CA ILE A 49 0.22 -10.08 8.33
C ILE A 49 -1.07 -10.28 9.14
N LEU A 50 -2.21 -9.90 8.59
CA LEU A 50 -3.51 -10.05 9.23
C LEU A 50 -3.80 -11.52 9.58
N LYS A 51 -3.63 -12.44 8.63
CA LYS A 51 -3.92 -13.87 8.83
C LYS A 51 -2.96 -14.50 9.84
N LYS A 52 -1.69 -14.12 9.82
CA LYS A 52 -0.71 -14.52 10.86
C LYS A 52 -1.13 -13.98 12.23
N GLY A 53 -1.47 -12.68 12.31
CA GLY A 53 -1.96 -12.05 13.54
C GLY A 53 -3.23 -12.70 14.09
N ALA A 54 -4.19 -13.00 13.21
CA ALA A 54 -5.43 -13.67 13.59
C ALA A 54 -5.21 -15.10 14.09
N ALA A 55 -4.29 -15.87 13.49
CA ALA A 55 -3.95 -17.21 13.95
C ALA A 55 -3.32 -17.20 15.35
N ILE A 56 -2.39 -16.27 15.60
CA ILE A 56 -1.75 -16.09 16.91
C ILE A 56 -2.79 -15.65 17.95
N ALA A 57 -3.65 -14.67 17.62
CA ALA A 57 -4.70 -14.20 18.52
C ALA A 57 -5.70 -15.31 18.87
N ASN A 58 -6.14 -16.10 17.88
CA ASN A 58 -7.03 -17.25 18.13
C ASN A 58 -6.37 -18.33 18.98
N PHE A 59 -5.08 -18.56 18.82
CA PHE A 59 -4.31 -19.45 19.68
C PHE A 59 -4.25 -18.92 21.13
N ASN A 60 -3.89 -17.66 21.32
CA ASN A 60 -3.81 -17.03 22.64
C ASN A 60 -5.17 -17.04 23.37
N LEU A 61 -6.28 -16.98 22.62
CA LEU A 61 -7.64 -17.06 23.13
C LEU A 61 -8.21 -18.48 23.23
N GLY A 62 -7.38 -19.50 23.00
CA GLY A 62 -7.73 -20.93 23.13
C GLY A 62 -8.71 -21.45 22.06
N LYS A 63 -8.81 -20.77 20.90
CA LYS A 63 -9.68 -21.17 19.79
C LYS A 63 -8.99 -22.02 18.74
N LEU A 64 -7.67 -21.87 18.60
CA LEU A 64 -6.85 -22.61 17.63
C LEU A 64 -5.76 -23.38 18.38
N ASP A 65 -5.45 -24.58 17.95
CA ASP A 65 -4.35 -25.34 18.51
C ASP A 65 -2.99 -24.88 17.97
N GLU A 66 -1.92 -25.32 18.65
CA GLU A 66 -0.57 -24.89 18.35
C GLU A 66 -0.06 -25.39 16.99
N GLU A 67 -0.41 -26.62 16.60
CA GLU A 67 0.01 -27.19 15.31
C GLU A 67 -0.53 -26.36 14.16
N ARG A 68 -1.84 -26.07 14.17
CA ARG A 68 -2.49 -25.24 13.14
C ARG A 68 -1.95 -23.80 13.14
N LYS A 69 -1.82 -23.17 14.32
CA LYS A 69 -1.22 -21.83 14.43
C LYS A 69 0.16 -21.78 13.78
N ASN A 70 1.04 -22.72 14.11
CA ASN A 70 2.42 -22.73 13.60
C ASN A 70 2.45 -22.87 12.07
N VAL A 71 1.65 -23.77 11.52
CA VAL A 71 1.56 -23.99 10.06
C VAL A 71 0.95 -22.79 9.33
N ILE A 72 -0.09 -22.17 9.91
CA ILE A 72 -0.66 -20.94 9.35
C ILE A 72 0.37 -19.82 9.34
N CYS A 73 1.12 -19.63 10.43
CA CYS A 73 2.16 -18.61 10.50
C CYS A 73 3.23 -18.80 9.43
N GLN A 74 3.71 -20.03 9.22
CA GLN A 74 4.70 -20.33 8.18
C GLN A 74 4.17 -20.05 6.77
N ALA A 75 2.94 -20.46 6.47
CA ALA A 75 2.33 -20.20 5.17
C ALA A 75 2.06 -18.70 4.95
N ALA A 76 1.67 -17.97 6.01
CA ALA A 76 1.49 -16.53 5.96
C ALA A 76 2.82 -15.79 5.75
N ASP A 77 3.92 -16.27 6.32
CA ASP A 77 5.27 -15.72 6.07
C ASP A 77 5.69 -15.85 4.60
N ASP A 78 5.34 -16.96 3.93
CA ASP A 78 5.55 -17.11 2.49
C ASP A 78 4.73 -16.08 1.68
N VAL A 79 3.54 -15.65 2.15
CA VAL A 79 2.76 -14.56 1.54
C VAL A 79 3.41 -13.20 1.82
N ILE A 80 3.78 -12.92 3.09
CA ILE A 80 4.40 -11.66 3.51
C ILE A 80 5.73 -11.42 2.78
N SER A 81 6.52 -12.46 2.55
CA SER A 81 7.79 -12.37 1.80
C SER A 81 7.62 -12.15 0.29
N GLY A 82 6.41 -12.20 -0.24
CA GLY A 82 6.13 -12.09 -1.67
C GLY A 82 6.37 -13.36 -2.48
N LYS A 83 6.80 -14.45 -1.84
CA LYS A 83 7.12 -15.73 -2.50
C LYS A 83 5.92 -16.37 -3.21
N LEU A 84 4.70 -16.04 -2.77
CA LEU A 84 3.46 -16.60 -3.29
C LEU A 84 2.63 -15.61 -4.15
N MET A 85 3.23 -14.53 -4.65
CA MET A 85 2.50 -13.49 -5.40
C MET A 85 1.78 -14.03 -6.64
N ASP A 86 2.33 -15.02 -7.32
CA ASP A 86 1.70 -15.65 -8.49
C ASP A 86 0.42 -16.44 -8.17
N HIS A 87 0.11 -16.61 -6.88
CA HIS A 87 -1.11 -17.24 -6.39
C HIS A 87 -2.24 -16.25 -6.07
N PHE A 88 -2.05 -14.96 -6.40
CA PHE A 88 -3.05 -13.89 -6.25
C PHE A 88 -3.43 -13.30 -7.61
N PRO A 89 -4.23 -14.04 -8.42
CA PRO A 89 -4.47 -13.69 -9.81
C PRO A 89 -5.59 -12.67 -10.02
N LEU A 90 -6.34 -12.31 -8.96
CA LEU A 90 -7.61 -11.60 -9.08
C LEU A 90 -7.43 -10.16 -9.56
N ALA A 91 -8.32 -9.76 -10.48
CA ALA A 91 -8.44 -8.37 -10.89
C ALA A 91 -8.91 -7.49 -9.72
N VAL A 92 -8.47 -6.24 -9.69
CA VAL A 92 -8.96 -5.26 -8.71
C VAL A 92 -10.47 -4.98 -8.91
N TRP A 93 -10.96 -5.11 -10.12
CA TRP A 93 -12.37 -4.97 -10.52
C TRP A 93 -13.18 -6.22 -10.20
N GLN A 94 -13.30 -6.53 -8.91
CA GLN A 94 -14.09 -7.62 -8.34
C GLN A 94 -15.12 -7.06 -7.36
N THR A 95 -15.69 -7.89 -6.45
CA THR A 95 -16.62 -7.37 -5.44
C THR A 95 -15.98 -6.28 -4.58
N GLY A 96 -16.65 -5.15 -4.44
CA GLY A 96 -16.17 -4.02 -3.65
C GLY A 96 -16.06 -4.30 -2.15
N SER A 97 -16.69 -5.35 -1.65
CA SER A 97 -16.57 -5.82 -0.26
C SER A 97 -15.24 -6.51 0.06
N GLY A 98 -14.43 -6.87 -0.97
CA GLY A 98 -13.15 -7.56 -0.80
C GLY A 98 -13.27 -9.05 -0.45
N THR A 99 -14.46 -9.64 -0.58
CA THR A 99 -14.70 -11.05 -0.23
C THR A 99 -13.77 -11.99 -0.99
N GLN A 100 -13.57 -11.79 -2.30
CA GLN A 100 -12.71 -12.65 -3.09
C GLN A 100 -11.24 -12.49 -2.72
N SER A 101 -10.78 -11.30 -2.38
CA SER A 101 -9.41 -11.08 -1.90
C SER A 101 -9.16 -11.78 -0.56
N ASN A 102 -10.11 -11.69 0.37
CA ASN A 102 -10.05 -12.43 1.63
C ASN A 102 -10.03 -13.94 1.40
N MET A 103 -10.89 -14.46 0.51
CA MET A 103 -10.95 -15.88 0.21
C MET A 103 -9.71 -16.36 -0.53
N ASN A 104 -9.15 -15.56 -1.44
CA ASN A 104 -7.88 -15.88 -2.10
C ASN A 104 -6.76 -16.08 -1.05
N SER A 105 -6.65 -15.16 -0.09
CA SER A 105 -5.67 -15.29 1.00
C SER A 105 -5.93 -16.53 1.86
N ASN A 106 -7.20 -16.80 2.21
CA ASN A 106 -7.56 -17.99 2.98
C ASN A 106 -7.21 -19.29 2.27
N GLU A 107 -7.53 -19.39 0.97
CA GLU A 107 -7.29 -20.59 0.16
C GLU A 107 -5.79 -20.82 -0.05
N VAL A 108 -5.03 -19.78 -0.38
CA VAL A 108 -3.57 -19.85 -0.57
C VAL A 108 -2.87 -20.28 0.71
N ILE A 109 -3.18 -19.65 1.85
CA ILE A 109 -2.57 -19.99 3.13
C ILE A 109 -2.96 -21.41 3.58
N ALA A 110 -4.22 -21.81 3.40
CA ALA A 110 -4.67 -23.16 3.76
C ALA A 110 -3.96 -24.24 2.94
N ASN A 111 -3.89 -24.10 1.63
CA ASN A 111 -3.28 -25.09 0.75
C ASN A 111 -1.75 -25.13 0.91
N ARG A 112 -1.10 -23.96 1.03
CA ARG A 112 0.33 -23.91 1.34
C ARG A 112 0.64 -24.52 2.70
N GLY A 113 -0.18 -24.25 3.71
CA GLY A 113 -0.05 -24.84 5.04
C GLY A 113 -0.25 -26.37 5.03
N ASN A 114 -1.22 -26.87 4.27
CA ASN A 114 -1.43 -28.30 4.10
C ASN A 114 -0.22 -28.99 3.44
N GLU A 115 0.42 -28.35 2.47
CA GLU A 115 1.66 -28.84 1.88
C GLU A 115 2.80 -28.85 2.89
N ILE A 116 2.98 -27.78 3.67
CA ILE A 116 4.00 -27.71 4.76
C ILE A 116 3.76 -28.82 5.80
N ALA A 117 2.50 -29.06 6.18
CA ALA A 117 2.15 -30.11 7.14
C ALA A 117 2.24 -31.54 6.57
N GLY A 118 2.33 -31.69 5.24
CA GLY A 118 2.28 -33.01 4.57
C GLY A 118 0.95 -33.76 4.73
N LYS A 119 -0.11 -33.09 5.18
CA LYS A 119 -1.45 -33.63 5.41
C LYS A 119 -2.52 -32.54 5.27
N LYS A 120 -3.78 -32.95 5.06
CA LYS A 120 -4.94 -32.02 5.05
C LYS A 120 -5.27 -31.60 6.50
N LEU A 121 -4.60 -30.59 7.01
CA LEU A 121 -4.71 -30.03 8.36
C LEU A 121 -5.60 -28.81 8.43
N LEU A 122 -5.55 -27.94 7.42
CA LEU A 122 -6.17 -26.64 7.39
C LEU A 122 -7.37 -26.59 6.42
N HIS A 123 -8.38 -25.80 6.81
CA HIS A 123 -9.52 -25.44 5.98
C HIS A 123 -9.61 -23.91 5.86
N PRO A 124 -9.83 -23.34 4.67
CA PRO A 124 -9.83 -21.90 4.46
C PRO A 124 -10.79 -21.12 5.37
N ASN A 125 -12.02 -21.62 5.54
CA ASN A 125 -13.04 -20.94 6.33
C ASN A 125 -12.90 -21.22 7.83
N ASP A 126 -12.69 -22.50 8.21
CA ASP A 126 -12.78 -22.92 9.60
C ASP A 126 -11.53 -22.54 10.41
N HIS A 127 -10.36 -22.49 9.77
CA HIS A 127 -9.08 -22.24 10.44
C HIS A 127 -8.46 -20.89 10.05
N ILE A 128 -8.31 -20.58 8.75
CA ILE A 128 -7.67 -19.34 8.31
C ILE A 128 -8.57 -18.13 8.56
N ASN A 129 -9.88 -18.30 8.34
CA ASN A 129 -10.88 -17.23 8.54
C ASN A 129 -11.54 -17.27 9.93
N MET A 130 -11.04 -18.08 10.85
CA MET A 130 -11.59 -18.22 12.21
C MET A 130 -11.72 -16.86 12.89
N SER A 131 -12.91 -16.59 13.49
CA SER A 131 -13.25 -15.33 14.17
C SER A 131 -13.30 -14.09 13.27
N GLN A 132 -13.38 -14.24 11.95
CA GLN A 132 -13.29 -13.18 10.96
C GLN A 132 -14.44 -13.21 9.95
N SER A 133 -14.61 -12.10 9.25
CA SER A 133 -15.43 -11.95 8.04
C SER A 133 -14.62 -11.20 6.97
N SER A 134 -14.97 -11.34 5.69
CA SER A 134 -14.41 -10.44 4.65
C SER A 134 -14.68 -8.98 4.97
N ASN A 135 -15.79 -8.70 5.66
CA ASN A 135 -16.23 -7.33 5.94
C ASN A 135 -15.34 -6.61 6.96
N ASP A 136 -14.68 -7.33 7.86
CA ASP A 136 -13.71 -6.74 8.80
C ASP A 136 -12.25 -6.98 8.37
N THR A 137 -11.95 -8.03 7.61
CA THR A 137 -10.58 -8.32 7.14
C THR A 137 -10.11 -7.38 6.04
N PHE A 138 -10.94 -7.12 5.03
CA PHE A 138 -10.54 -6.29 3.90
C PHE A 138 -10.23 -4.83 4.29
N PRO A 139 -11.09 -4.11 5.05
CA PRO A 139 -10.73 -2.79 5.54
C PRO A 139 -9.51 -2.80 6.45
N THR A 140 -9.33 -3.83 7.28
CA THR A 140 -8.13 -3.99 8.10
C THR A 140 -6.87 -4.12 7.24
N ALA A 141 -6.89 -4.96 6.19
CA ALA A 141 -5.77 -5.09 5.27
C ALA A 141 -5.45 -3.79 4.52
N LEU A 142 -6.49 -3.01 4.12
CA LEU A 142 -6.31 -1.68 3.53
C LEU A 142 -5.58 -0.73 4.48
N HIS A 143 -5.99 -0.68 5.74
CA HIS A 143 -5.40 0.17 6.77
C HIS A 143 -3.94 -0.21 7.05
N ILE A 144 -3.64 -1.50 7.22
CA ILE A 144 -2.28 -1.99 7.41
C ILE A 144 -1.39 -1.63 6.20
N ALA A 145 -1.87 -1.91 4.98
CA ALA A 145 -1.13 -1.63 3.76
C ALA A 145 -0.82 -0.13 3.62
N ALA A 146 -1.82 0.73 3.84
CA ALA A 146 -1.67 2.19 3.73
C ALA A 146 -0.70 2.73 4.79
N ALA A 147 -0.88 2.38 6.06
CA ALA A 147 -0.02 2.85 7.14
C ALA A 147 1.43 2.42 6.93
N MET A 148 1.68 1.15 6.61
CA MET A 148 3.02 0.64 6.36
C MET A 148 3.67 1.29 5.14
N SER A 149 2.94 1.45 4.03
CA SER A 149 3.49 2.07 2.81
C SER A 149 3.87 3.54 3.03
N ILE A 150 3.08 4.27 3.82
CA ILE A 150 3.39 5.66 4.18
C ILE A 150 4.63 5.73 5.06
N GLU A 151 4.67 4.96 6.15
CA GLU A 151 5.75 5.04 7.14
C GLU A 151 7.06 4.42 6.66
N ASP A 152 7.01 3.28 5.95
CA ASP A 152 8.22 2.53 5.60
C ASP A 152 8.81 2.93 4.24
N ASN A 153 8.00 3.48 3.33
CA ASN A 153 8.46 3.82 1.98
C ASN A 153 8.37 5.32 1.69
N LEU A 154 7.20 5.94 1.90
CA LEU A 154 6.98 7.32 1.51
C LEU A 154 7.75 8.30 2.40
N PHE A 155 7.68 8.16 3.72
CA PHE A 155 8.40 9.06 4.63
C PHE A 155 9.91 9.05 4.43
N PRO A 156 10.59 7.90 4.34
CA PRO A 156 12.02 7.89 4.03
C PRO A 156 12.37 8.57 2.70
N ALA A 157 11.53 8.40 1.67
CA ALA A 157 11.73 9.06 0.38
C ALA A 157 11.55 10.59 0.48
N MET A 158 10.52 11.05 1.22
CA MET A 158 10.30 12.47 1.48
C MET A 158 11.45 13.08 2.29
N ASP A 159 11.94 12.37 3.30
CA ASP A 159 13.07 12.83 4.12
C ASP A 159 14.34 12.98 3.28
N LYS A 160 14.63 12.00 2.42
CA LYS A 160 15.77 12.06 1.50
C LYS A 160 15.69 13.28 0.55
N LEU A 161 14.51 13.56 0.00
CA LEU A 161 14.32 14.73 -0.86
C LEU A 161 14.42 16.02 -0.05
N THR A 162 13.83 16.07 1.14
CA THR A 162 13.91 17.24 2.04
C THR A 162 15.36 17.56 2.43
N GLU A 163 16.17 16.55 2.78
CA GLU A 163 17.60 16.75 3.10
C GLU A 163 18.40 17.21 1.88
N THR A 164 18.07 16.70 0.69
CA THR A 164 18.68 17.19 -0.56
C THR A 164 18.38 18.67 -0.79
N LEU A 165 17.13 19.09 -0.58
CA LEU A 165 16.73 20.49 -0.73
C LEU A 165 17.39 21.38 0.33
N LYS A 166 17.53 20.93 1.58
CA LYS A 166 18.26 21.65 2.64
C LYS A 166 19.73 21.89 2.25
N ARG A 167 20.39 20.86 1.72
CA ARG A 167 21.77 20.99 1.25
C ARG A 167 21.88 22.00 0.11
N LEU A 168 21.02 21.89 -0.90
CA LEU A 168 20.98 22.83 -2.03
C LEU A 168 20.63 24.26 -1.61
N GLU A 169 19.74 24.43 -0.63
CA GLU A 169 19.42 25.73 -0.03
C GLU A 169 20.68 26.38 0.57
N SER A 170 21.45 25.62 1.36
CA SER A 170 22.70 26.11 1.95
C SER A 170 23.79 26.42 0.90
N GLU A 171 23.95 25.55 -0.09
CA GLU A 171 24.96 25.72 -1.17
C GLU A 171 24.68 26.93 -2.07
N ASN A 172 23.44 27.44 -2.09
CA ASN A 172 23.02 28.55 -2.95
C ASN A 172 22.58 29.79 -2.16
N GLU A 173 23.04 29.96 -0.92
CA GLU A 173 22.64 31.06 -0.05
C GLU A 173 23.01 32.43 -0.62
N ASP A 174 24.17 32.54 -1.30
CA ASP A 174 24.67 33.78 -1.86
C ASP A 174 24.28 34.01 -3.34
N VAL A 175 23.56 33.07 -3.96
CA VAL A 175 23.16 33.17 -5.37
C VAL A 175 21.94 34.08 -5.51
N VAL A 176 22.12 35.27 -6.05
CA VAL A 176 21.05 36.22 -6.34
C VAL A 176 20.54 36.01 -7.76
N LYS A 177 19.22 35.95 -7.92
CA LYS A 177 18.54 35.78 -9.21
C LYS A 177 17.34 36.71 -9.32
N SER A 178 16.75 36.81 -10.53
CA SER A 178 15.44 37.43 -10.72
C SER A 178 14.34 36.56 -10.12
N GLY A 179 13.57 37.10 -9.20
CA GLY A 179 12.29 36.52 -8.82
C GLY A 179 11.27 36.84 -9.92
N ARG A 180 10.33 35.88 -10.20
CA ARG A 180 9.33 36.03 -11.25
C ARG A 180 7.91 35.89 -10.71
N THR A 181 7.00 36.67 -11.26
CA THR A 181 5.56 36.48 -11.14
C THR A 181 4.98 36.43 -12.55
N HIS A 182 4.05 35.53 -12.83
CA HIS A 182 3.50 35.32 -14.19
C HIS A 182 4.59 35.07 -15.25
N LEU A 183 5.72 34.45 -14.87
CA LEU A 183 6.94 34.26 -15.69
C LEU A 183 7.61 35.58 -16.14
N GLN A 184 7.21 36.72 -15.60
CA GLN A 184 7.82 38.03 -15.84
C GLN A 184 8.78 38.40 -14.73
N ASP A 185 9.87 39.12 -15.06
CA ASP A 185 10.84 39.60 -14.09
C ASP A 185 10.15 40.50 -13.05
N ALA A 186 10.45 40.24 -11.78
CA ALA A 186 9.93 41.05 -10.67
C ALA A 186 11.09 41.63 -9.85
N VAL A 187 11.33 41.15 -8.66
CA VAL A 187 12.37 41.66 -7.76
C VAL A 187 13.47 40.62 -7.53
N PRO A 188 14.69 41.04 -7.16
CA PRO A 188 15.75 40.10 -6.79
C PRO A 188 15.36 39.21 -5.61
N ILE A 189 15.69 37.92 -5.72
CA ILE A 189 15.60 36.94 -4.64
C ILE A 189 16.91 36.14 -4.57
N ARG A 190 17.13 35.43 -3.47
CA ARG A 190 18.17 34.41 -3.41
C ARG A 190 17.60 33.08 -3.93
N PHE A 191 18.40 32.31 -4.65
CA PHE A 191 17.97 30.98 -5.10
C PHE A 191 17.65 30.06 -3.92
N SER A 192 18.39 30.19 -2.81
CA SER A 192 18.07 29.50 -1.55
C SER A 192 16.64 29.76 -1.06
N GLN A 193 16.09 30.97 -1.25
CA GLN A 193 14.72 31.29 -0.86
C GLN A 193 13.69 30.54 -1.71
N GLU A 194 13.94 30.36 -2.99
CA GLU A 194 13.08 29.55 -3.88
C GLU A 194 13.12 28.07 -3.46
N ILE A 195 14.33 27.52 -3.21
CA ILE A 195 14.54 26.14 -2.73
C ILE A 195 13.88 25.95 -1.36
N SER A 196 13.96 26.92 -0.47
CA SER A 196 13.31 26.86 0.86
C SER A 196 11.80 26.71 0.74
N GLY A 197 11.18 27.32 -0.29
CA GLY A 197 9.78 27.16 -0.62
C GLY A 197 9.44 25.70 -0.98
N TRP A 198 10.24 25.09 -1.84
CA TRP A 198 10.08 23.68 -2.23
C TRP A 198 10.24 22.74 -1.02
N ARG A 199 11.26 22.94 -0.20
CA ARG A 199 11.47 22.18 1.03
C ARG A 199 10.28 22.29 1.98
N ASN A 200 9.78 23.48 2.21
CA ASN A 200 8.66 23.70 3.12
C ASN A 200 7.34 23.06 2.64
N MET A 201 7.13 22.92 1.32
CA MET A 201 6.01 22.16 0.77
C MET A 201 6.05 20.71 1.24
N LEU A 202 7.22 20.04 1.15
CA LEU A 202 7.40 18.66 1.60
C LEU A 202 7.20 18.52 3.12
N GLU A 203 7.77 19.42 3.91
CA GLU A 203 7.65 19.40 5.37
C GLU A 203 6.19 19.57 5.83
N LYS A 204 5.40 20.41 5.15
CA LYS A 204 3.98 20.62 5.45
C LYS A 204 3.13 19.43 5.04
N THR A 205 3.33 18.89 3.87
CA THR A 205 2.56 17.73 3.39
C THR A 205 2.91 16.46 4.15
N LYS A 206 4.16 16.30 4.62
CA LYS A 206 4.53 15.24 5.56
C LYS A 206 3.70 15.31 6.85
N LYS A 207 3.55 16.50 7.45
CA LYS A 207 2.70 16.68 8.63
C LYS A 207 1.22 16.35 8.36
N MET A 208 0.71 16.62 7.16
CA MET A 208 -0.66 16.23 6.79
C MET A 208 -0.80 14.70 6.73
N LEU A 209 0.20 14.00 6.20
CA LEU A 209 0.24 12.53 6.18
C LEU A 209 0.37 11.96 7.60
N GLU A 210 1.24 12.53 8.43
CA GLU A 210 1.39 12.15 9.85
C GLU A 210 0.05 12.28 10.59
N ALA A 211 -0.72 13.34 10.33
CA ALA A 211 -2.04 13.54 10.93
C ALA A 211 -3.09 12.50 10.50
N SER A 212 -2.91 11.81 9.38
CA SER A 212 -3.81 10.75 8.91
C SER A 212 -3.51 9.38 9.52
N LEU A 213 -2.31 9.16 10.06
CA LEU A 213 -1.89 7.85 10.58
C LEU A 213 -2.73 7.32 11.74
N PRO A 214 -3.18 8.13 12.73
CA PRO A 214 -3.98 7.62 13.82
C PRO A 214 -5.24 6.88 13.34
N GLY A 215 -6.00 7.46 12.39
CA GLY A 215 -7.17 6.80 11.83
C GLY A 215 -6.83 5.54 11.02
N LEU A 216 -5.76 5.58 10.24
CA LEU A 216 -5.28 4.40 9.50
C LEU A 216 -4.83 3.25 10.42
N LYS A 217 -4.45 3.55 11.66
CA LYS A 217 -4.02 2.55 12.65
C LYS A 217 -5.16 1.96 13.46
N GLU A 218 -6.40 2.42 13.28
CA GLU A 218 -7.59 1.80 13.86
C GLU A 218 -8.10 0.66 12.99
N LEU A 219 -8.18 -0.57 13.56
CA LEU A 219 -8.50 -1.78 12.81
C LEU A 219 -9.95 -2.23 13.01
N ALA A 220 -10.63 -2.52 11.91
CA ALA A 220 -11.99 -3.04 11.88
C ALA A 220 -12.10 -4.48 12.43
N LEU A 221 -10.99 -5.24 12.40
CA LEU A 221 -10.97 -6.66 12.74
C LEU A 221 -11.52 -6.92 14.15
N GLY A 222 -12.38 -7.94 14.26
CA GLY A 222 -13.18 -8.24 15.44
C GLY A 222 -14.64 -7.81 15.34
N GLY A 223 -14.99 -6.97 14.35
CA GLY A 223 -16.39 -6.63 14.07
C GLY A 223 -17.18 -7.74 13.37
N THR A 224 -16.48 -8.65 12.73
CA THR A 224 -17.02 -9.75 11.93
C THR A 224 -17.95 -9.27 10.80
N ALA A 225 -19.13 -9.87 10.62
CA ALA A 225 -19.98 -9.63 9.47
C ALA A 225 -20.58 -8.20 9.42
N VAL A 226 -21.02 -7.68 10.57
CA VAL A 226 -21.80 -6.43 10.65
C VAL A 226 -21.39 -5.48 11.78
N GLY A 227 -20.30 -5.78 12.49
CA GLY A 227 -19.79 -4.94 13.57
C GLY A 227 -20.12 -5.42 14.99
N THR A 228 -20.92 -6.46 15.14
CA THR A 228 -21.34 -7.01 16.45
C THR A 228 -20.33 -7.98 17.06
N GLY A 229 -19.34 -8.43 16.30
CA GLY A 229 -18.37 -9.44 16.75
C GLY A 229 -18.96 -10.86 16.89
N LEU A 230 -20.09 -11.14 16.24
CA LEU A 230 -20.71 -12.48 16.28
C LEU A 230 -19.72 -13.54 15.78
N ASN A 231 -19.63 -14.67 16.51
CA ASN A 231 -18.72 -15.79 16.26
C ASN A 231 -17.23 -15.50 16.54
N ALA A 232 -16.88 -14.33 17.07
CA ALA A 232 -15.52 -14.05 17.57
C ALA A 232 -15.48 -14.01 19.10
N PRO A 233 -14.38 -14.40 19.75
CA PRO A 233 -14.17 -14.17 21.16
C PRO A 233 -14.24 -12.67 21.50
N LYS A 234 -14.78 -12.30 22.66
CA LYS A 234 -14.99 -10.92 23.06
C LYS A 234 -13.72 -10.03 22.97
N ASN A 235 -12.56 -10.60 23.23
CA ASN A 235 -11.27 -9.90 23.21
C ASN A 235 -10.49 -10.08 21.90
N PHE A 236 -11.09 -10.64 20.84
CA PHE A 236 -10.39 -10.93 19.60
C PHE A 236 -9.84 -9.65 18.92
N GLY A 237 -10.65 -8.60 18.83
CA GLY A 237 -10.23 -7.33 18.23
C GLY A 237 -8.98 -6.71 18.91
N PRO A 238 -9.00 -6.48 20.24
CA PRO A 238 -7.82 -6.00 20.96
C PRO A 238 -6.61 -6.92 20.84
N GLU A 239 -6.78 -8.22 20.98
CA GLU A 239 -5.68 -9.18 20.91
C GLU A 239 -5.02 -9.22 19.52
N VAL A 240 -5.82 -9.24 18.45
CA VAL A 240 -5.26 -9.26 17.09
C VAL A 240 -4.58 -7.95 16.72
N ALA A 241 -5.09 -6.80 17.17
CA ALA A 241 -4.44 -5.51 16.96
C ALA A 241 -3.08 -5.44 17.67
N LYS A 242 -3.00 -5.95 18.89
CA LYS A 242 -1.75 -6.08 19.65
C LYS A 242 -0.74 -6.96 18.89
N VAL A 243 -1.16 -8.14 18.43
CA VAL A 243 -0.26 -9.05 17.70
C VAL A 243 0.21 -8.43 16.38
N ILE A 244 -0.68 -7.75 15.63
CA ILE A 244 -0.30 -7.03 14.41
C ILE A 244 0.72 -5.93 14.73
N SER A 245 0.56 -5.22 15.85
CA SER A 245 1.53 -4.22 16.28
C SER A 245 2.90 -4.83 16.56
N GLU A 246 2.94 -5.97 17.21
CA GLU A 246 4.19 -6.72 17.46
C GLU A 246 4.85 -7.20 16.16
N LEU A 247 4.06 -7.69 15.21
CA LEU A 247 4.56 -8.18 13.93
C LEU A 247 5.12 -7.08 13.02
N THR A 248 4.56 -5.87 13.11
CA THR A 248 4.91 -4.75 12.21
C THR A 248 5.82 -3.70 12.85
N GLY A 249 5.96 -3.73 14.17
CA GLY A 249 6.64 -2.66 14.92
C GLY A 249 5.91 -1.32 14.92
N LYS A 250 4.59 -1.32 14.60
CA LYS A 250 3.75 -0.11 14.53
C LYS A 250 2.56 -0.26 15.49
N GLU A 251 2.13 0.85 16.08
CA GLU A 251 1.02 0.85 17.04
C GLU A 251 -0.34 0.83 16.35
N PHE A 252 -0.85 -0.37 16.06
CA PHE A 252 -2.22 -0.58 15.64
C PHE A 252 -3.13 -0.79 16.85
N VAL A 253 -4.35 -0.26 16.79
CA VAL A 253 -5.36 -0.41 17.83
C VAL A 253 -6.66 -0.97 17.27
N THR A 254 -7.46 -1.58 18.12
CA THR A 254 -8.81 -2.00 17.72
C THR A 254 -9.72 -0.78 17.63
N ALA A 255 -10.45 -0.60 16.53
CA ALA A 255 -11.38 0.52 16.39
C ALA A 255 -12.45 0.47 17.49
N GLU A 256 -12.73 1.61 18.09
CA GLU A 256 -13.75 1.75 19.15
C GLU A 256 -15.15 1.41 18.63
N ASN A 257 -15.48 1.90 17.44
CA ASN A 257 -16.76 1.66 16.79
C ASN A 257 -16.60 0.73 15.56
N LYS A 258 -16.90 -0.55 15.73
CA LYS A 258 -16.79 -1.55 14.65
C LYS A 258 -17.81 -1.33 13.53
N PHE A 259 -18.96 -0.73 13.80
CA PHE A 259 -19.96 -0.41 12.76
C PHE A 259 -19.43 0.65 11.80
N HIS A 260 -18.77 1.68 12.33
CA HIS A 260 -18.08 2.68 11.54
C HIS A 260 -16.90 2.06 10.76
N ALA A 261 -16.01 1.36 11.43
CA ALA A 261 -14.77 0.84 10.85
C ALA A 261 -15.01 -0.17 9.71
N LEU A 262 -16.14 -0.92 9.73
CA LEU A 262 -16.51 -1.83 8.64
C LEU A 262 -16.98 -1.08 7.40
N THR A 263 -17.69 0.03 7.56
CA THR A 263 -18.46 0.67 6.47
C THR A 263 -17.83 1.94 5.94
N ALA A 264 -17.28 2.78 6.82
CA ALA A 264 -16.65 4.04 6.44
C ALA A 264 -15.26 3.82 5.81
N LYS A 265 -14.88 4.77 4.95
CA LYS A 265 -13.56 4.84 4.31
C LYS A 265 -12.97 6.25 4.43
N ASP A 266 -13.43 7.01 5.42
CA ASP A 266 -13.03 8.38 5.71
C ASP A 266 -11.55 8.50 6.05
N ASP A 267 -10.98 7.59 6.86
CA ASP A 267 -9.55 7.59 7.18
C ASP A 267 -8.67 7.38 5.93
N ILE A 268 -9.04 6.43 5.08
CA ILE A 268 -8.37 6.21 3.78
C ILE A 268 -8.55 7.44 2.88
N THR A 269 -9.73 8.04 2.87
CA THR A 269 -10.03 9.23 2.07
C THR A 269 -9.24 10.45 2.58
N PHE A 270 -9.09 10.60 3.90
CA PHE A 270 -8.27 11.65 4.49
C PHE A 270 -6.79 11.49 4.14
N ALA A 271 -6.24 10.29 4.28
CA ALA A 271 -4.87 9.98 3.87
C ALA A 271 -4.65 10.23 2.37
N HIS A 272 -5.61 9.83 1.52
CA HIS A 272 -5.58 10.12 0.08
C HIS A 272 -5.61 11.63 -0.21
N GLY A 273 -6.38 12.41 0.56
CA GLY A 273 -6.38 13.88 0.48
C GLY A 273 -5.00 14.48 0.78
N ALA A 274 -4.31 13.97 1.80
CA ALA A 274 -2.94 14.38 2.12
C ALA A 274 -1.92 13.98 1.02
N LEU A 275 -2.06 12.77 0.44
CA LEU A 275 -1.27 12.35 -0.72
C LEU A 275 -1.51 13.26 -1.93
N LYS A 276 -2.75 13.66 -2.18
CA LYS A 276 -3.10 14.60 -3.26
C LYS A 276 -2.45 15.98 -3.06
N ALA A 277 -2.37 16.47 -1.82
CA ALA A 277 -1.65 17.70 -1.51
C ALA A 277 -0.15 17.57 -1.82
N LEU A 278 0.48 16.45 -1.41
CA LEU A 278 1.87 16.16 -1.76
C LEU A 278 2.07 16.06 -3.28
N ALA A 279 1.19 15.40 -4.00
CA ALA A 279 1.25 15.29 -5.47
C ALA A 279 1.20 16.67 -6.16
N ALA A 280 0.34 17.58 -5.67
CA ALA A 280 0.27 18.95 -6.19
C ALA A 280 1.59 19.71 -5.96
N ASP A 281 2.19 19.58 -4.79
CA ASP A 281 3.47 20.20 -4.47
C ASP A 281 4.63 19.62 -5.29
N LEU A 282 4.69 18.30 -5.43
CA LEU A 282 5.69 17.64 -6.27
C LEU A 282 5.57 18.02 -7.76
N MET A 283 4.35 18.16 -8.26
CA MET A 283 4.10 18.66 -9.61
C MET A 283 4.61 20.10 -9.78
N LYS A 284 4.36 20.96 -8.79
CA LYS A 284 4.84 22.34 -8.80
C LYS A 284 6.38 22.38 -8.80
N ILE A 285 7.03 21.63 -7.92
CA ILE A 285 8.50 21.56 -7.84
C ILE A 285 9.08 21.05 -9.16
N ALA A 286 8.54 19.97 -9.71
CA ALA A 286 9.01 19.39 -10.98
C ALA A 286 8.87 20.37 -12.15
N ASN A 287 7.77 21.13 -12.20
CA ASN A 287 7.58 22.14 -13.23
C ASN A 287 8.56 23.33 -13.06
N ASP A 288 8.81 23.80 -11.85
CA ASP A 288 9.78 24.86 -11.60
C ASP A 288 11.19 24.43 -12.05
N VAL A 289 11.65 23.26 -11.61
CA VAL A 289 12.97 22.73 -12.01
C VAL A 289 13.06 22.59 -13.53
N ARG A 290 12.02 22.08 -14.18
CA ARG A 290 11.98 21.92 -15.64
C ARG A 290 12.04 23.27 -16.38
N TRP A 291 11.35 24.29 -15.87
CA TRP A 291 11.39 25.63 -16.43
C TRP A 291 12.75 26.28 -16.25
N LEU A 292 13.32 26.27 -15.05
CA LEU A 292 14.61 26.85 -14.75
C LEU A 292 15.75 26.20 -15.55
N ALA A 293 15.65 24.92 -15.86
CA ALA A 293 16.61 24.15 -16.66
C ALA A 293 16.37 24.25 -18.18
N SER A 294 15.35 24.97 -18.63
CA SER A 294 14.97 25.01 -20.06
C SER A 294 16.03 25.69 -20.92
N GLY A 295 16.23 25.19 -22.11
CA GLY A 295 17.18 25.72 -23.08
C GLY A 295 18.41 24.85 -23.24
N PRO A 296 19.63 25.35 -22.94
CA PRO A 296 19.95 26.61 -22.27
C PRO A 296 20.03 27.88 -23.17
N ARG A 297 20.07 27.71 -24.50
CA ARG A 297 20.35 28.86 -25.40
C ARG A 297 19.10 29.75 -25.65
N CYS A 298 17.92 29.13 -25.78
CA CYS A 298 16.66 29.83 -26.08
C CYS A 298 15.62 29.58 -25.00
N GLY A 299 16.01 29.18 -23.81
CA GLY A 299 15.17 29.03 -22.61
C GLY A 299 15.75 29.83 -21.44
N LEU A 300 15.31 29.53 -20.22
CA LEU A 300 15.78 30.23 -19.03
C LEU A 300 17.24 29.91 -18.70
N GLY A 301 17.63 28.65 -18.75
CA GLY A 301 19.02 28.20 -18.54
C GLY A 301 19.64 28.64 -17.20
N GLU A 302 18.83 28.79 -16.15
CA GLU A 302 19.29 29.26 -14.84
C GLU A 302 19.95 28.15 -14.02
N ILE A 303 19.55 26.91 -14.24
CA ILE A 303 20.12 25.74 -13.56
C ILE A 303 20.49 24.67 -14.58
N SER A 304 21.47 23.86 -14.22
CA SER A 304 21.82 22.62 -14.94
C SER A 304 21.31 21.42 -14.17
N ILE A 305 20.71 20.48 -14.88
CA ILE A 305 20.24 19.20 -14.32
C ILE A 305 21.17 18.07 -14.78
N PRO A 306 21.25 16.94 -14.04
CA PRO A 306 22.04 15.79 -14.45
C PRO A 306 21.63 15.23 -15.81
N GLU A 307 22.62 14.88 -16.62
CA GLU A 307 22.45 14.21 -17.91
C GLU A 307 22.25 12.70 -17.65
N ASN A 308 20.99 12.25 -17.51
CA ASN A 308 20.71 10.86 -17.18
C ASN A 308 20.60 9.96 -18.43
N GLU A 309 20.19 10.53 -19.57
CA GLU A 309 19.96 9.79 -20.81
C GLU A 309 19.94 10.71 -22.04
N PRO A 310 20.25 10.20 -23.24
CA PRO A 310 20.08 10.97 -24.49
C PRO A 310 18.62 11.39 -24.69
N GLY A 311 18.39 12.68 -24.89
CA GLY A 311 17.05 13.26 -25.03
C GLY A 311 16.45 13.20 -26.43
N SER A 312 17.22 12.73 -27.44
CA SER A 312 16.73 12.67 -28.83
C SER A 312 17.57 11.70 -29.66
N SER A 313 16.92 11.01 -30.60
CA SER A 313 17.59 10.11 -31.56
C SER A 313 18.30 10.86 -32.69
N ILE A 314 17.96 12.13 -32.92
CA ILE A 314 18.48 12.94 -34.06
C ILE A 314 19.21 14.21 -33.65
N MET A 315 19.21 14.57 -32.38
CA MET A 315 19.87 15.77 -31.82
C MET A 315 20.86 15.37 -30.74
N PRO A 316 22.14 15.07 -31.12
CA PRO A 316 23.17 14.73 -30.14
C PRO A 316 23.39 15.86 -29.10
N GLY A 317 23.56 15.49 -27.85
CA GLY A 317 23.74 16.43 -26.74
C GLY A 317 22.49 17.12 -26.21
N LYS A 318 21.32 16.79 -26.74
CA LYS A 318 20.05 17.24 -26.15
C LYS A 318 19.74 16.42 -24.89
N VAL A 319 19.53 17.10 -23.77
CA VAL A 319 19.17 16.50 -22.49
C VAL A 319 17.76 16.97 -22.10
N ASN A 320 16.84 16.02 -21.92
CA ASN A 320 15.48 16.33 -21.50
C ASN A 320 15.36 16.23 -19.96
N PRO A 321 14.43 16.98 -19.34
CA PRO A 321 14.14 16.90 -17.90
C PRO A 321 13.23 15.71 -17.57
N THR A 322 13.60 14.50 -18.00
CA THR A 322 12.74 13.29 -17.98
C THR A 322 12.28 12.88 -16.59
N GLN A 323 13.11 13.10 -15.56
CA GLN A 323 12.72 12.84 -14.16
C GLN A 323 11.59 13.77 -13.71
N CYS A 324 11.63 15.05 -14.11
CA CYS A 324 10.56 16.00 -13.83
C CYS A 324 9.27 15.65 -14.60
N GLU A 325 9.41 15.19 -15.84
CA GLU A 325 8.28 14.73 -16.66
C GLU A 325 7.61 13.51 -16.04
N ALA A 326 8.40 12.52 -15.61
CA ALA A 326 7.89 11.35 -14.89
C ALA A 326 7.18 11.74 -13.59
N MET A 327 7.73 12.67 -12.81
CA MET A 327 7.10 13.16 -11.58
C MET A 327 5.75 13.81 -11.86
N THR A 328 5.61 14.60 -12.93
CA THR A 328 4.31 15.20 -13.28
C THR A 328 3.27 14.16 -13.70
N MET A 329 3.68 13.08 -14.37
CA MET A 329 2.78 11.96 -14.72
C MET A 329 2.33 11.19 -13.47
N VAL A 330 3.25 10.90 -12.55
CA VAL A 330 2.92 10.21 -11.28
C VAL A 330 1.97 11.06 -10.44
N ALA A 331 2.20 12.39 -10.38
CA ALA A 331 1.37 13.29 -9.59
C ALA A 331 -0.08 13.41 -10.11
N VAL A 332 -0.32 13.13 -11.40
CA VAL A 332 -1.68 13.13 -11.99
C VAL A 332 -2.43 11.83 -11.70
N ARG A 333 -1.72 10.71 -11.60
CA ARG A 333 -2.31 9.40 -11.30
C ARG A 333 -2.70 9.26 -9.83
#